data_acad0a550de388571e53bee1291d51a0
#
_entry.id   acad0a550de388571e53bee1291d51a0
#
_cell.length_a   1.000
_cell.length_b   1.000
_cell.length_c   1.000
_cell.angle_alpha   90.00
_cell.angle_beta   90.00
_cell.angle_gamma   90.00
#
_symmetry.space_group_name_H-M   'P 1'
#
loop_
_entity.id
_entity.type
_entity.pdbx_description
1 polymer ?
#
loop_
_entity_poly.entity_id
_entity_poly.type
_entity_poly.pdbx_seq_one_letter_code
_entity_poly.pdbx_strand_id
1 'polypeptide(L)' 'AEWCQPCKMLTPTVEELAGEFEGQVLVGKLNVDDNPNTATNYGIRGIPTLLFIKDGQVVQQLVGVKSKAEIKKVIEETLA' A
#
# COMPACT_ATOMS: atom_id res chain seq x y z
N ALA A 1 7.54 -8.39 2.15
CA ALA A 1 8.46 -9.47 2.54
C ALA A 1 9.86 -9.21 1.99
N GLU A 2 10.89 -9.56 2.74
CA GLU A 2 12.28 -9.29 2.33
C GLU A 2 12.69 -10.02 1.05
N TRP A 3 12.12 -11.17 0.80
CA TRP A 3 12.40 -11.97 -0.42
C TRP A 3 11.66 -11.46 -1.66
N CYS A 4 10.76 -10.53 -1.50
CA CYS A 4 9.89 -10.06 -2.58
C CYS A 4 10.55 -8.92 -3.36
N GLN A 5 11.08 -9.21 -4.55
CA GLN A 5 11.69 -8.19 -5.41
C GLN A 5 10.69 -7.14 -5.89
N PRO A 6 9.48 -7.52 -6.35
CA PRO A 6 8.49 -6.51 -6.74
C PRO A 6 8.14 -5.55 -5.60
N CYS A 7 8.11 -6.05 -4.35
CA CYS A 7 7.86 -5.21 -3.19
C CYS A 7 8.95 -4.16 -3.03
N LYS A 8 10.22 -4.57 -3.19
CA LYS A 8 11.36 -3.67 -3.11
C LYS A 8 11.35 -2.62 -4.21
N MET A 9 10.88 -2.98 -5.39
CA MET A 9 10.75 -2.04 -6.51
C MET A 9 9.69 -0.98 -6.24
N LEU A 10 8.64 -1.34 -5.52
CA LEU A 10 7.55 -0.43 -5.21
C LEU A 10 7.89 0.53 -4.07
N THR A 11 8.78 0.15 -3.17
CA THR A 11 9.12 0.92 -1.98
C THR A 11 9.51 2.38 -2.28
N PRO A 12 10.41 2.68 -3.23
CA PRO A 12 10.76 4.07 -3.52
C PRO A 12 9.57 4.91 -3.96
N THR A 13 8.69 4.33 -4.77
CA THR A 13 7.47 5.00 -5.24
C THR A 13 6.55 5.34 -4.07
N VAL A 14 6.34 4.40 -3.17
CA VAL A 14 5.50 4.61 -2.00
C VAL A 14 6.11 5.66 -1.07
N GLU A 15 7.41 5.65 -0.89
CA GLU A 15 8.09 6.66 -0.07
C GLU A 15 7.97 8.07 -0.65
N GLU A 16 8.09 8.20 -1.97
CA GLU A 16 7.88 9.48 -2.65
C GLU A 16 6.45 9.99 -2.42
N LEU A 17 5.48 9.13 -2.57
CA LEU A 17 4.08 9.48 -2.38
C LEU A 17 3.78 9.82 -0.92
N ALA A 18 4.41 9.12 0.02
CA ALA A 18 4.29 9.44 1.44
C ALA A 18 4.73 10.88 1.71
N GLY A 19 5.82 11.33 1.07
CA GLY A 19 6.29 12.70 1.17
C GLY A 19 5.33 13.70 0.54
N GLU A 20 4.80 13.38 -0.64
CA GLU A 20 3.89 14.29 -1.36
C GLU A 20 2.56 14.49 -0.62
N PHE A 21 2.10 13.47 0.09
CA PHE A 21 0.83 13.53 0.81
C PHE A 21 1.01 13.64 2.33
N GLU A 22 2.18 14.07 2.78
CA GLU A 22 2.46 14.27 4.20
C GLU A 22 1.42 15.21 4.81
N GLY A 23 0.87 14.81 5.96
CA GLY A 23 -0.19 15.56 6.62
C GLY A 23 -1.60 15.24 6.13
N GLN A 24 -1.74 14.55 5.00
CA GLN A 24 -3.02 14.14 4.44
C GLN A 24 -3.23 12.64 4.52
N VAL A 25 -2.16 11.87 4.38
CA VAL A 25 -2.17 10.40 4.36
C VAL A 25 -1.08 9.87 5.26
N LEU A 26 -1.41 8.87 6.07
CA LEU A 26 -0.43 8.14 6.86
C LEU A 26 -0.08 6.86 6.10
N VAL A 27 1.20 6.70 5.78
CA VAL A 27 1.69 5.54 5.04
C VAL A 27 2.48 4.63 5.98
N GLY A 28 2.11 3.35 5.99
CA GLY A 28 2.81 2.34 6.77
C GLY A 28 3.13 1.14 5.92
N LYS A 29 4.06 0.32 6.38
CA LYS A 29 4.45 -0.92 5.74
C LYS A 29 4.17 -2.09 6.66
N LEU A 30 3.76 -3.21 6.09
CA LEU A 30 3.53 -4.44 6.82
C LEU A 30 4.34 -5.55 6.18
N ASN A 31 5.19 -6.20 6.95
CA ASN A 31 5.89 -7.40 6.50
C ASN A 31 4.97 -8.60 6.74
N VAL A 32 4.53 -9.26 5.66
CA VAL A 32 3.56 -10.36 5.76
C VAL A 32 4.14 -11.62 6.42
N ASP A 33 5.46 -11.80 6.34
CA ASP A 33 6.11 -12.94 6.98
C ASP A 33 6.12 -12.79 8.51
N ASP A 34 6.29 -11.54 8.98
CA ASP A 34 6.27 -11.25 10.41
C ASP A 34 4.86 -11.08 10.97
N ASN A 35 3.88 -10.83 10.09
CA ASN A 35 2.51 -10.53 10.48
C ASN A 35 1.51 -11.34 9.66
N PRO A 36 1.61 -12.69 9.68
CA PRO A 36 0.76 -13.53 8.82
C PRO A 36 -0.72 -13.44 9.16
N ASN A 37 -1.06 -13.26 10.42
CA ASN A 37 -2.46 -13.15 10.84
C ASN A 37 -3.10 -11.86 10.33
N THR A 38 -2.35 -10.75 10.38
CA THR A 38 -2.83 -9.47 9.87
C THR A 38 -3.07 -9.56 8.36
N ALA A 39 -2.12 -10.13 7.63
CA ALA A 39 -2.25 -10.33 6.19
C ALA A 39 -3.48 -11.17 5.85
N THR A 40 -3.69 -12.26 6.57
CA THR A 40 -4.85 -13.13 6.38
C THR A 40 -6.16 -12.40 6.68
N ASN A 41 -6.19 -11.61 7.74
CA ASN A 41 -7.38 -10.86 8.13
C ASN A 41 -7.82 -9.85 7.07
N TYR A 42 -6.86 -9.28 6.32
CA TYR A 42 -7.17 -8.37 5.22
C TYR A 42 -7.30 -9.09 3.87
N GLY A 43 -7.23 -10.41 3.85
CA GLY A 43 -7.38 -11.19 2.62
C GLY A 43 -6.23 -11.03 1.64
N ILE A 44 -5.02 -10.75 2.15
CA ILE A 44 -3.83 -10.59 1.31
C ILE A 44 -3.41 -11.95 0.77
N ARG A 45 -3.44 -12.12 -0.55
CA ARG A 45 -3.06 -13.37 -1.22
C ARG A 45 -1.82 -13.22 -2.07
N GLY A 46 -1.48 -12.02 -2.44
CA GLY A 46 -0.31 -11.73 -3.26
C GLY A 46 0.38 -10.48 -2.76
N ILE A 47 1.66 -10.32 -3.08
CA ILE A 47 2.43 -9.14 -2.71
C ILE A 47 3.21 -8.64 -3.93
N PRO A 48 3.45 -7.32 -4.01
CA PRO A 48 2.96 -6.31 -3.09
C PRO A 48 1.45 -6.06 -3.21
N THR A 49 0.82 -5.70 -2.11
CA THR A 49 -0.57 -5.26 -2.09
C THR A 49 -0.63 -3.92 -1.36
N LEU A 50 -1.33 -2.97 -1.95
CA LEU A 50 -1.58 -1.67 -1.33
C LEU A 50 -3.02 -1.62 -0.87
N LEU A 51 -3.23 -1.31 0.39
CA LEU A 51 -4.56 -1.12 0.95
C LEU A 51 -4.77 0.37 1.22
N PHE A 52 -5.90 0.89 0.76
CA PHE A 52 -6.29 2.27 0.99
C PHE A 52 -7.41 2.26 2.02
N ILE A 53 -7.10 2.77 3.21
CA ILE A 53 -7.98 2.69 4.36
C ILE A 53 -8.49 4.10 4.69
N LYS A 54 -9.80 4.24 4.80
CA LYS A 54 -10.44 5.51 5.17
C LYS A 54 -11.48 5.23 6.25
N ASP A 55 -11.39 5.97 7.35
CA ASP A 55 -12.31 5.81 8.49
C ASP A 55 -12.34 4.37 9.01
N GLY A 56 -11.17 3.73 9.04
CA GLY A 56 -11.03 2.37 9.56
C GLY A 56 -11.44 1.26 8.61
N GLN A 57 -11.82 1.60 7.38
CA GLN A 57 -12.28 0.63 6.39
C GLN A 57 -11.42 0.65 5.13
N VAL A 58 -11.17 -0.54 4.58
CA VAL A 58 -10.48 -0.67 3.30
C VAL A 58 -11.45 -0.24 2.19
N VAL A 59 -11.13 0.86 1.52
CA VAL A 59 -11.98 1.40 0.45
C VAL A 59 -11.44 1.08 -0.94
N GLN A 60 -10.14 0.80 -1.06
CA GLN A 60 -9.51 0.42 -2.32
C GLN A 60 -8.34 -0.53 -2.07
N GLN A 61 -8.02 -1.34 -3.07
CA GLN A 61 -6.92 -2.29 -3.01
C GLN A 61 -6.26 -2.39 -4.38
N LEU A 62 -4.93 -2.33 -4.40
CA LEU A 62 -4.14 -2.57 -5.61
C LEU A 62 -3.19 -3.72 -5.35
N VAL A 63 -3.16 -4.69 -6.27
CA VAL A 63 -2.29 -5.87 -6.18
C VAL A 63 -1.23 -5.79 -7.28
N GLY A 64 0.02 -6.03 -6.90
CA GLY A 64 1.15 -6.00 -7.82
C GLY A 64 1.79 -4.63 -7.92
N VAL A 65 2.83 -4.53 -8.74
CA VAL A 65 3.54 -3.26 -8.96
C VAL A 65 2.70 -2.36 -9.84
N LYS A 66 2.43 -1.15 -9.36
CA LYS A 66 1.69 -0.14 -10.10
C LYS A 66 2.55 1.10 -10.28
N SER A 67 2.25 1.88 -11.30
CA SER A 67 2.96 3.14 -11.54
C SER A 67 2.63 4.15 -10.44
N LYS A 68 3.55 5.10 -10.26
CA LYS A 68 3.34 6.21 -9.32
C LYS A 68 2.03 6.95 -9.66
N ALA A 69 1.77 7.18 -10.95
CA ALA A 69 0.57 7.88 -11.40
C ALA A 69 -0.72 7.15 -11.02
N GLU A 70 -0.73 5.82 -11.16
CA GLU A 70 -1.89 5.01 -10.78
C GLU A 70 -2.15 5.08 -9.28
N ILE A 71 -1.10 4.93 -8.49
CA ILE A 71 -1.21 4.96 -7.03
C ILE A 71 -1.67 6.34 -6.57
N LYS A 72 -1.07 7.40 -7.12
CA LYS A 72 -1.43 8.78 -6.80
C LYS A 72 -2.90 9.05 -7.09
N LYS A 73 -3.39 8.57 -8.22
CA LYS A 73 -4.80 8.72 -8.61
C LYS A 73 -5.73 8.09 -7.56
N VAL A 74 -5.41 6.88 -7.09
CA VAL A 74 -6.21 6.20 -6.09
C VAL A 74 -6.17 6.94 -4.75
N ILE A 75 -5.01 7.46 -4.36
CA ILE A 75 -4.91 8.27 -3.14
C ILE A 75 -5.82 9.50 -3.25
N GLU A 76 -5.77 10.21 -4.37
CA GLU A 76 -6.59 11.40 -4.58
C GLU A 76 -8.09 11.08 -4.56
N GLU A 77 -8.48 9.97 -5.18
CA GLU A 77 -9.87 9.49 -5.13
C GLU A 77 -10.31 9.14 -3.71
N THR A 78 -9.41 8.54 -2.93
CA THR A 78 -9.69 8.16 -1.55
C THR A 78 -9.86 9.39 -0.65
N LEU A 79 -9.08 10.44 -0.91
CA LEU A 79 -9.16 11.69 -0.16
C LEU A 79 -10.41 12.52 -0.49
N ALA A 80 -10.97 12.33 -1.66
CA ALA A 80 -12.13 13.10 -2.12
C ALA A 80 -13.40 12.85 -1.30
#